data_f51d0fa2ebd13a039750c42c225b2ccc
#
_entry.id   f51d0fa2ebd13a039750c42c225b2ccc
#
_cell.length_a   1.000
_cell.length_b   1.000
_cell.length_c   1.000
_cell.angle_alpha   90.00
_cell.angle_beta   90.00
_cell.angle_gamma   90.00
#
_symmetry.space_group_name_H-M   'P 1'
#
loop_
_entity.id
_entity.type
_entity.pdbx_description
1 polymer ?
#
loop_
_entity_poly.entity_id
_entity_poly.type
_entity_poly.pdbx_seq_one_letter_code
_entity_poly.pdbx_strand_id
1 'polypeptide(L)'
;MEQMQNPARALALQILNRTDSAGQYTNLALDSALKKSSLSAPDKALVTILVYGVTERRITLDYLADALSSRPMEALDGTVRNLLRMGLYQLCYLDRIPAHAAVSETVSLAPRRARGFVNAVLREYTRRGQDISFPDKTTDPDRYLSVTYSLPVPLCRKLAFIFGRERAESVMEAFGHAPPVTLRVNTLKASPEQMASELCELGYRVQASDVLPTALRAPDFIPSGSPQLQEGQAFVQDLASQICVEVLGAQPGDCVIDACACPGSKTFGTAIRMQNKGKILAYDLHKSKLSLIESGAARLGIDIIEVRERDARSHDPELREIADRVLCDVPCSGFGVLAKKPEIRYKDLSDAAALPDIQLAILQNCCRYVKDGGVLVYSTCTIFPEENEQNVARFLASHPEFAPEDFSLGGICSTGGMLTLTPDDHGTDGFFIAKLVKRA
;
A
#
# COMPACT_ATOMS: atom_id res chain seq x y z
N MET A 1 -20.33 -32.18 -23.70
CA MET A 1 -20.31 -30.73 -23.51
C MET A 1 -19.29 -30.47 -22.40
N GLU A 2 -18.10 -29.99 -22.75
CA GLU A 2 -17.15 -29.45 -21.77
C GLU A 2 -17.84 -28.26 -21.10
N GLN A 3 -18.03 -28.36 -19.77
CA GLN A 3 -18.48 -27.21 -18.99
C GLN A 3 -17.46 -26.09 -19.21
N MET A 4 -17.89 -25.00 -19.84
CA MET A 4 -17.09 -23.79 -19.96
C MET A 4 -16.68 -23.41 -18.54
N GLN A 5 -15.40 -23.58 -18.23
CA GLN A 5 -14.82 -23.14 -16.95
C GLN A 5 -15.06 -21.64 -16.83
N ASN A 6 -15.57 -21.17 -15.67
CA ASN A 6 -15.76 -19.75 -15.43
C ASN A 6 -14.41 -19.02 -15.60
N PRO A 7 -14.25 -18.19 -16.65
CA PRO A 7 -12.94 -17.66 -17.03
C PRO A 7 -12.34 -16.73 -15.97
N ALA A 8 -13.18 -16.04 -15.19
CA ALA A 8 -12.72 -15.18 -14.11
C ALA A 8 -12.04 -15.98 -12.98
N ARG A 9 -12.67 -17.06 -12.50
CA ARG A 9 -12.07 -17.92 -11.45
C ARG A 9 -10.85 -18.67 -11.95
N ALA A 10 -10.84 -19.08 -13.22
CA ALA A 10 -9.68 -19.73 -13.83
C ALA A 10 -8.47 -18.76 -13.88
N LEU A 11 -8.70 -17.51 -14.27
CA LEU A 11 -7.65 -16.48 -14.28
C LEU A 11 -7.17 -16.16 -12.87
N ALA A 12 -8.07 -16.03 -11.90
CA ALA A 12 -7.71 -15.82 -10.49
C ALA A 12 -6.80 -16.95 -9.96
N LEU A 13 -7.17 -18.22 -10.21
CA LEU A 13 -6.37 -19.38 -9.83
C LEU A 13 -4.98 -19.36 -10.50
N GLN A 14 -4.90 -19.00 -11.77
CA GLN A 14 -3.63 -18.89 -12.48
C GLN A 14 -2.71 -17.83 -11.84
N ILE A 15 -3.27 -16.67 -11.47
CA ILE A 15 -2.52 -15.60 -10.81
C ILE A 15 -2.04 -16.07 -9.44
N LEU A 16 -2.91 -16.65 -8.61
CA LEU A 16 -2.56 -17.17 -7.29
C LEU A 16 -1.44 -18.21 -7.35
N ASN A 17 -1.51 -19.14 -8.30
CA ASN A 17 -0.46 -20.15 -8.48
C ASN A 17 0.88 -19.52 -8.87
N ARG A 18 0.89 -18.46 -9.68
CA ARG A 18 2.11 -17.75 -10.08
C ARG A 18 2.72 -16.93 -8.95
N THR A 19 1.89 -16.27 -8.16
CA THR A 19 2.37 -15.46 -7.02
C THR A 19 2.96 -16.35 -5.92
N ASP A 20 2.35 -17.49 -5.63
CA ASP A 20 2.87 -18.44 -4.65
C ASP A 20 4.20 -19.08 -5.08
N SER A 21 4.39 -19.35 -6.38
CA SER A 21 5.58 -20.07 -6.87
C SER A 21 6.77 -19.16 -7.21
N ALA A 22 6.52 -17.93 -7.65
CA ALA A 22 7.54 -17.04 -8.20
C ALA A 22 7.88 -15.83 -7.30
N GLY A 23 7.23 -15.67 -6.14
CA GLY A 23 7.42 -14.51 -5.26
C GLY A 23 7.09 -13.17 -5.94
N GLN A 24 6.32 -13.21 -7.03
CA GLN A 24 5.97 -12.02 -7.79
C GLN A 24 4.93 -11.17 -7.03
N TYR A 25 5.08 -9.86 -7.05
CA TYR A 25 4.10 -8.95 -6.46
C TYR A 25 2.72 -9.17 -7.08
N THR A 26 1.72 -9.35 -6.22
CA THR A 26 0.33 -9.66 -6.59
C THR A 26 -0.26 -8.63 -7.54
N ASN A 27 -0.03 -7.34 -7.26
CA ASN A 27 -0.53 -6.24 -8.08
C ASN A 27 0.03 -6.27 -9.52
N LEU A 28 1.31 -6.55 -9.71
CA LEU A 28 1.94 -6.62 -11.04
C LEU A 28 1.43 -7.82 -11.84
N ALA A 29 1.30 -8.97 -11.18
CA ALA A 29 0.77 -10.18 -11.79
C ALA A 29 -0.69 -9.99 -12.24
N LEU A 30 -1.50 -9.39 -11.36
CA LEU A 30 -2.91 -9.09 -11.60
C LEU A 30 -3.09 -8.08 -12.76
N ASP A 31 -2.41 -6.93 -12.70
CA ASP A 31 -2.51 -5.89 -13.73
C ASP A 31 -2.12 -6.42 -15.11
N SER A 32 -0.99 -7.13 -15.20
CA SER A 32 -0.54 -7.76 -16.45
C SER A 32 -1.54 -8.78 -16.99
N ALA A 33 -2.16 -9.58 -16.14
CA ALA A 33 -3.14 -10.58 -16.56
C ALA A 33 -4.46 -9.94 -17.01
N LEU A 34 -4.96 -8.94 -16.26
CA LEU A 34 -6.21 -8.24 -16.60
C LEU A 34 -6.10 -7.44 -17.89
N LYS A 35 -4.97 -6.79 -18.17
CA LYS A 35 -4.72 -6.07 -19.44
C LYS A 35 -4.76 -7.00 -20.66
N LYS A 36 -4.30 -8.24 -20.50
CA LYS A 36 -4.28 -9.24 -21.58
C LYS A 36 -5.59 -10.01 -21.73
N SER A 37 -6.50 -9.88 -20.76
CA SER A 37 -7.77 -10.61 -20.74
C SER A 37 -8.87 -9.89 -21.51
N SER A 38 -9.73 -10.64 -22.16
CA SER A 38 -10.97 -10.15 -22.78
C SER A 38 -12.17 -10.21 -21.84
N LEU A 39 -11.96 -10.33 -20.53
CA LEU A 39 -13.01 -10.41 -19.52
C LEU A 39 -13.84 -9.14 -19.45
N SER A 40 -15.14 -9.31 -19.12
CA SER A 40 -16.03 -8.19 -18.81
C SER A 40 -15.58 -7.43 -17.55
N ALA A 41 -16.05 -6.20 -17.37
CA ALA A 41 -15.71 -5.42 -16.18
C ALA A 41 -16.11 -6.11 -14.85
N PRO A 42 -17.32 -6.71 -14.73
CA PRO A 42 -17.68 -7.52 -13.55
C PRO A 42 -16.77 -8.71 -13.31
N ASP A 43 -16.36 -9.42 -14.38
CA ASP A 43 -15.44 -10.56 -14.25
C ASP A 43 -14.04 -10.11 -13.80
N LYS A 44 -13.53 -9.01 -14.33
CA LYS A 44 -12.27 -8.41 -13.88
C LYS A 44 -12.32 -8.00 -12.40
N ALA A 45 -13.44 -7.45 -11.95
CA ALA A 45 -13.67 -7.14 -10.54
C ALA A 45 -13.66 -8.42 -9.69
N LEU A 46 -14.31 -9.50 -10.14
CA LEU A 46 -14.28 -10.79 -9.44
C LEU A 46 -12.87 -11.37 -9.36
N VAL A 47 -12.08 -11.32 -10.45
CA VAL A 47 -10.65 -11.74 -10.42
C VAL A 47 -9.90 -10.96 -9.35
N THR A 48 -10.07 -9.64 -9.33
CA THR A 48 -9.39 -8.76 -8.38
C THR A 48 -9.74 -9.10 -6.93
N ILE A 49 -11.04 -9.25 -6.64
CA ILE A 49 -11.54 -9.61 -5.30
C ILE A 49 -11.00 -10.98 -4.87
N LEU A 50 -11.00 -11.97 -5.75
CA LEU A 50 -10.51 -13.31 -5.43
C LEU A 50 -9.01 -13.31 -5.18
N VAL A 51 -8.22 -12.65 -6.03
CA VAL A 51 -6.76 -12.64 -5.89
C VAL A 51 -6.32 -11.90 -4.63
N TYR A 52 -6.82 -10.67 -4.41
CA TYR A 52 -6.47 -9.91 -3.22
C TYR A 52 -7.01 -10.53 -1.94
N GLY A 53 -8.27 -10.95 -1.92
CA GLY A 53 -8.91 -11.50 -0.74
C GLY A 53 -8.32 -12.85 -0.31
N VAL A 54 -8.01 -13.75 -1.25
CA VAL A 54 -7.32 -15.01 -0.94
C VAL A 54 -5.92 -14.74 -0.42
N THR A 55 -5.18 -13.79 -1.01
CA THR A 55 -3.85 -13.41 -0.52
C THR A 55 -3.94 -12.81 0.88
N GLU A 56 -4.89 -11.91 1.11
CA GLU A 56 -5.08 -11.26 2.40
C GLU A 56 -5.44 -12.26 3.50
N ARG A 57 -6.38 -13.16 3.25
CA ARG A 57 -6.94 -14.08 4.24
C ARG A 57 -6.27 -15.47 4.25
N ARG A 58 -5.09 -15.61 3.65
CA ARG A 58 -4.44 -16.91 3.43
C ARG A 58 -4.32 -17.76 4.69
N ILE A 59 -3.88 -17.20 5.81
CA ILE A 59 -3.68 -17.94 7.07
C ILE A 59 -5.02 -18.38 7.66
N THR A 60 -6.02 -17.51 7.65
CA THR A 60 -7.38 -17.83 8.09
C THR A 60 -7.98 -18.95 7.24
N LEU A 61 -7.83 -18.84 5.92
CA LEU A 61 -8.36 -19.83 4.98
C LEU A 61 -7.64 -21.20 5.12
N ASP A 62 -6.34 -21.18 5.34
CA ASP A 62 -5.57 -22.40 5.60
C ASP A 62 -6.01 -23.06 6.92
N TYR A 63 -6.21 -22.28 7.97
CA TYR A 63 -6.73 -22.78 9.25
C TYR A 63 -8.11 -23.42 9.10
N LEU A 64 -9.03 -22.78 8.38
CA LEU A 64 -10.36 -23.32 8.10
C LEU A 64 -10.28 -24.62 7.29
N ALA A 65 -9.41 -24.64 6.26
CA ALA A 65 -9.22 -25.83 5.45
C ALA A 65 -8.64 -26.99 6.26
N ASP A 66 -7.67 -26.76 7.13
CA ASP A 66 -7.07 -27.78 8.00
C ASP A 66 -8.08 -28.36 8.99
N ALA A 67 -8.99 -27.52 9.53
CA ALA A 67 -10.04 -27.98 10.43
C ALA A 67 -11.08 -28.90 9.76
N LEU A 68 -11.17 -28.86 8.43
CA LEU A 68 -12.16 -29.60 7.63
C LEU A 68 -11.54 -30.73 6.80
N SER A 69 -10.23 -30.73 6.67
CA SER A 69 -9.50 -31.66 5.80
C SER A 69 -8.89 -32.80 6.60
N SER A 70 -8.88 -33.99 6.01
CA SER A 70 -8.11 -35.14 6.53
C SER A 70 -6.61 -35.04 6.24
N ARG A 71 -6.18 -34.05 5.46
CA ARG A 71 -4.78 -33.81 5.09
C ARG A 71 -4.44 -32.36 5.37
N PRO A 72 -3.28 -32.07 6.01
CA PRO A 72 -2.87 -30.70 6.27
C PRO A 72 -2.60 -29.95 4.95
N MET A 73 -2.91 -28.65 4.93
CA MET A 73 -2.75 -27.78 3.76
C MET A 73 -1.31 -27.80 3.23
N GLU A 74 -0.32 -27.93 4.09
CA GLU A 74 1.10 -27.98 3.72
C GLU A 74 1.46 -29.21 2.86
N ALA A 75 0.76 -30.31 3.05
CA ALA A 75 0.97 -31.56 2.29
C ALA A 75 0.24 -31.59 0.93
N LEU A 76 -0.57 -30.56 0.62
CA LEU A 76 -1.33 -30.50 -0.61
C LEU A 76 -0.51 -29.86 -1.74
N ASP A 77 -0.82 -30.25 -2.98
CA ASP A 77 -0.35 -29.55 -4.19
C ASP A 77 -0.76 -28.07 -4.17
N GLY A 78 0.12 -27.16 -4.62
CA GLY A 78 -0.12 -25.72 -4.59
C GLY A 78 -1.42 -25.29 -5.27
N THR A 79 -1.76 -25.90 -6.39
CA THR A 79 -3.04 -25.64 -7.09
C THR A 79 -4.23 -26.06 -6.25
N VAL A 80 -4.13 -27.20 -5.56
CA VAL A 80 -5.23 -27.68 -4.70
C VAL A 80 -5.39 -26.76 -3.48
N ARG A 81 -4.30 -26.32 -2.89
CA ARG A 81 -4.33 -25.29 -1.81
C ARG A 81 -5.06 -24.04 -2.26
N ASN A 82 -4.68 -23.49 -3.41
CA ASN A 82 -5.29 -22.25 -3.92
C ASN A 82 -6.77 -22.44 -4.32
N LEU A 83 -7.16 -23.61 -4.79
CA LEU A 83 -8.56 -23.94 -5.00
C LEU A 83 -9.36 -23.96 -3.69
N LEU A 84 -8.84 -24.59 -2.64
CA LEU A 84 -9.47 -24.59 -1.31
C LEU A 84 -9.59 -23.18 -0.76
N ARG A 85 -8.50 -22.40 -0.77
CA ARG A 85 -8.49 -20.99 -0.36
C ARG A 85 -9.53 -20.18 -1.12
N MET A 86 -9.55 -20.29 -2.44
CA MET A 86 -10.50 -19.55 -3.30
C MET A 86 -11.94 -19.97 -3.07
N GLY A 87 -12.21 -21.24 -2.87
CA GLY A 87 -13.54 -21.75 -2.55
C GLY A 87 -14.02 -21.28 -1.18
N LEU A 88 -13.17 -21.42 -0.14
CA LEU A 88 -13.47 -20.95 1.21
C LEU A 88 -13.64 -19.44 1.26
N TYR A 89 -12.78 -18.67 0.56
CA TYR A 89 -12.92 -17.22 0.51
C TYR A 89 -14.28 -16.78 -0.03
N GLN A 90 -14.76 -17.42 -1.11
CA GLN A 90 -16.09 -17.14 -1.65
C GLN A 90 -17.20 -17.47 -0.65
N LEU A 91 -17.06 -18.58 0.09
CA LEU A 91 -18.07 -19.02 1.06
C LEU A 91 -18.08 -18.15 2.33
N CYS A 92 -16.90 -17.60 2.74
CA CYS A 92 -16.76 -16.82 3.98
C CYS A 92 -17.06 -15.35 3.79
N TYR A 93 -16.70 -14.77 2.63
CA TYR A 93 -16.59 -13.31 2.48
C TYR A 93 -17.37 -12.73 1.28
N LEU A 94 -17.99 -13.57 0.43
CA LEU A 94 -18.69 -13.08 -0.76
C LEU A 94 -20.18 -13.44 -0.72
N ASP A 95 -20.95 -12.70 0.06
CA ASP A 95 -22.40 -12.94 0.29
C ASP A 95 -23.24 -12.96 -0.99
N ARG A 96 -22.79 -12.26 -2.04
CA ARG A 96 -23.49 -12.21 -3.34
C ARG A 96 -23.28 -13.45 -4.19
N ILE A 97 -22.38 -14.36 -3.80
CA ILE A 97 -22.14 -15.62 -4.52
C ILE A 97 -22.86 -16.75 -3.77
N PRO A 98 -23.88 -17.39 -4.39
CA PRO A 98 -24.54 -18.52 -3.75
C PRO A 98 -23.56 -19.66 -3.44
N ALA A 99 -23.68 -20.28 -2.27
CA ALA A 99 -22.75 -21.32 -1.80
C ALA A 99 -22.61 -22.48 -2.80
N HIS A 100 -23.72 -22.91 -3.44
CA HIS A 100 -23.67 -23.96 -4.45
C HIS A 100 -22.82 -23.57 -5.67
N ALA A 101 -22.88 -22.29 -6.10
CA ALA A 101 -22.08 -21.79 -7.20
C ALA A 101 -20.59 -21.67 -6.81
N ALA A 102 -20.29 -21.17 -5.60
CA ALA A 102 -18.92 -21.13 -5.09
C ALA A 102 -18.27 -22.52 -5.10
N VAL A 103 -19.00 -23.55 -4.64
CA VAL A 103 -18.50 -24.93 -4.61
C VAL A 103 -18.37 -25.49 -6.03
N SER A 104 -19.45 -25.47 -6.84
CA SER A 104 -19.44 -26.13 -8.16
C SER A 104 -18.40 -25.54 -9.11
N GLU A 105 -18.31 -24.22 -9.18
CA GLU A 105 -17.35 -23.51 -10.03
C GLU A 105 -15.89 -23.76 -9.60
N THR A 106 -15.62 -23.76 -8.30
CA THR A 106 -14.28 -24.06 -7.79
C THR A 106 -13.88 -25.52 -8.07
N VAL A 107 -14.79 -26.46 -7.84
CA VAL A 107 -14.55 -27.90 -8.12
C VAL A 107 -14.34 -28.17 -9.61
N SER A 108 -15.01 -27.42 -10.49
CA SER A 108 -14.83 -27.57 -11.94
C SER A 108 -13.40 -27.30 -12.40
N LEU A 109 -12.70 -26.39 -11.73
CA LEU A 109 -11.30 -26.02 -11.98
C LEU A 109 -10.30 -27.06 -11.43
N ALA A 110 -10.72 -27.94 -10.53
CA ALA A 110 -9.82 -28.89 -9.88
C ALA A 110 -9.35 -29.99 -10.86
N PRO A 111 -8.09 -30.41 -10.78
CA PRO A 111 -7.62 -31.60 -11.47
C PRO A 111 -8.52 -32.81 -11.17
N ARG A 112 -8.79 -33.65 -12.15
CA ARG A 112 -9.73 -34.78 -12.02
C ARG A 112 -9.51 -35.60 -10.74
N ARG A 113 -8.26 -35.85 -10.37
CA ARG A 113 -7.85 -36.59 -9.16
C ARG A 113 -8.19 -35.89 -7.85
N ALA A 114 -8.34 -34.54 -7.85
CA ALA A 114 -8.57 -33.74 -6.65
C ALA A 114 -10.01 -33.27 -6.50
N ARG A 115 -10.88 -33.42 -7.53
CA ARG A 115 -12.27 -32.93 -7.53
C ARG A 115 -13.07 -33.41 -6.33
N GLY A 116 -13.02 -34.72 -6.05
CA GLY A 116 -13.73 -35.31 -4.93
C GLY A 116 -13.29 -34.73 -3.58
N PHE A 117 -12.00 -34.55 -3.40
CA PHE A 117 -11.41 -34.00 -2.19
C PHE A 117 -11.80 -32.52 -1.99
N VAL A 118 -11.62 -31.67 -3.02
CA VAL A 118 -11.99 -30.23 -2.97
C VAL A 118 -13.48 -30.09 -2.69
N ASN A 119 -14.33 -30.88 -3.37
CA ASN A 119 -15.78 -30.85 -3.14
C ASN A 119 -16.13 -31.27 -1.70
N ALA A 120 -15.49 -32.28 -1.14
CA ALA A 120 -15.74 -32.75 0.22
C ALA A 120 -15.43 -31.63 1.25
N VAL A 121 -14.26 -31.01 1.16
CA VAL A 121 -13.86 -29.93 2.08
C VAL A 121 -14.81 -28.73 1.98
N LEU A 122 -15.13 -28.26 0.77
CA LEU A 122 -15.98 -27.08 0.59
C LEU A 122 -17.44 -27.34 1.02
N ARG A 123 -17.97 -28.55 0.78
CA ARG A 123 -19.30 -28.94 1.27
C ARG A 123 -19.33 -29.10 2.78
N GLU A 124 -18.26 -29.61 3.38
CA GLU A 124 -18.14 -29.70 4.83
C GLU A 124 -18.15 -28.30 5.46
N TYR A 125 -17.48 -27.30 4.85
CA TYR A 125 -17.58 -25.92 5.27
C TYR A 125 -19.01 -25.37 5.19
N THR A 126 -19.75 -25.64 4.10
CA THR A 126 -21.16 -25.19 4.01
C THR A 126 -22.07 -25.80 5.07
N ARG A 127 -21.69 -26.99 5.59
CA ARG A 127 -22.44 -27.71 6.62
C ARG A 127 -22.07 -27.28 8.05
N ARG A 128 -20.79 -27.00 8.29
CA ARG A 128 -20.22 -26.80 9.65
C ARG A 128 -19.32 -25.57 9.81
N GLY A 129 -19.20 -24.75 8.77
CA GLY A 129 -18.20 -23.66 8.81
C GLY A 129 -18.39 -22.67 9.95
N GLN A 130 -19.62 -22.44 10.39
CA GLN A 130 -19.93 -21.57 11.53
C GLN A 130 -19.56 -22.18 12.88
N ASP A 131 -19.37 -23.50 12.96
CA ASP A 131 -19.03 -24.22 14.19
C ASP A 131 -17.50 -24.34 14.40
N ILE A 132 -16.69 -23.84 13.46
CA ILE A 132 -15.22 -23.90 13.57
C ILE A 132 -14.76 -22.79 14.52
N SER A 133 -14.34 -23.19 15.71
CA SER A 133 -13.79 -22.26 16.71
C SER A 133 -12.38 -21.82 16.31
N PHE A 134 -12.12 -20.52 16.40
CA PHE A 134 -10.77 -20.00 16.29
C PHE A 134 -9.97 -20.28 17.57
N PRO A 135 -8.63 -20.19 17.54
CA PRO A 135 -7.81 -20.35 18.73
C PRO A 135 -8.28 -19.43 19.85
N ASP A 136 -8.22 -19.91 21.09
CA ASP A 136 -8.67 -19.12 22.24
C ASP A 136 -7.67 -18.00 22.55
N LYS A 137 -8.19 -16.78 22.69
CA LYS A 137 -7.41 -15.56 22.92
C LYS A 137 -6.59 -15.60 24.22
N THR A 138 -7.04 -16.34 25.22
CA THR A 138 -6.38 -16.40 26.54
C THR A 138 -5.32 -17.47 26.63
N THR A 139 -5.55 -18.63 26.01
CA THR A 139 -4.64 -19.78 26.08
C THR A 139 -3.62 -19.81 24.95
N ASP A 140 -3.95 -19.28 23.77
CA ASP A 140 -3.04 -19.19 22.61
C ASP A 140 -3.21 -17.84 21.89
N PRO A 141 -2.82 -16.73 22.54
CA PRO A 141 -3.04 -15.38 22.02
C PRO A 141 -2.34 -15.12 20.69
N ASP A 142 -1.15 -15.66 20.47
CA ASP A 142 -0.40 -15.41 19.25
C ASP A 142 -1.07 -16.09 18.05
N ARG A 143 -1.54 -17.32 18.23
CA ARG A 143 -2.26 -18.04 17.18
C ARG A 143 -3.64 -17.46 16.95
N TYR A 144 -4.31 -16.99 18.01
CA TYR A 144 -5.56 -16.25 17.90
C TYR A 144 -5.38 -15.04 16.96
N LEU A 145 -4.40 -14.17 17.24
CA LEU A 145 -4.13 -12.99 16.42
C LEU A 145 -3.79 -13.39 14.97
N SER A 146 -2.94 -14.40 14.80
CA SER A 146 -2.51 -14.86 13.50
C SER A 146 -3.68 -15.35 12.64
N VAL A 147 -4.55 -16.17 13.19
CA VAL A 147 -5.71 -16.73 12.48
C VAL A 147 -6.79 -15.67 12.25
N THR A 148 -7.08 -14.84 13.25
CA THR A 148 -8.14 -13.83 13.18
C THR A 148 -7.83 -12.75 12.15
N TYR A 149 -6.59 -12.24 12.16
CA TYR A 149 -6.18 -11.12 11.29
C TYR A 149 -5.40 -11.58 10.04
N SER A 150 -5.19 -12.89 9.89
CA SER A 150 -4.44 -13.48 8.78
C SER A 150 -3.03 -12.88 8.62
N LEU A 151 -2.31 -12.79 9.73
CA LEU A 151 -0.92 -12.29 9.80
C LEU A 151 0.00 -13.39 10.35
N PRO A 152 1.25 -13.53 9.85
CA PRO A 152 2.21 -14.46 10.45
C PRO A 152 2.46 -14.15 11.94
N VAL A 153 2.61 -15.19 12.76
CA VAL A 153 2.87 -15.04 14.20
C VAL A 153 4.04 -14.11 14.51
N PRO A 154 5.19 -14.17 13.80
CA PRO A 154 6.29 -13.21 14.03
C PRO A 154 5.86 -11.76 13.83
N LEU A 155 5.03 -11.47 12.83
CA LEU A 155 4.52 -10.11 12.58
C LEU A 155 3.54 -9.69 13.68
N CYS A 156 2.63 -10.57 14.13
CA CYS A 156 1.73 -10.30 15.25
C CYS A 156 2.51 -9.94 16.53
N ARG A 157 3.54 -10.71 16.84
CA ARG A 157 4.42 -10.43 18.00
C ARG A 157 5.14 -9.10 17.87
N LYS A 158 5.65 -8.78 16.68
CA LYS A 158 6.33 -7.50 16.42
C LYS A 158 5.37 -6.32 16.59
N LEU A 159 4.16 -6.40 16.05
CA LEU A 159 3.14 -5.36 16.23
C LEU A 159 2.74 -5.21 17.71
N ALA A 160 2.57 -6.34 18.42
CA ALA A 160 2.28 -6.32 19.86
C ALA A 160 3.43 -5.72 20.69
N PHE A 161 4.68 -5.91 20.29
CA PHE A 161 5.85 -5.27 20.90
C PHE A 161 5.87 -3.75 20.66
N ILE A 162 5.55 -3.30 19.44
CA ILE A 162 5.59 -1.87 19.06
C ILE A 162 4.45 -1.09 19.72
N PHE A 163 3.22 -1.60 19.66
CA PHE A 163 2.02 -0.84 20.05
C PHE A 163 1.42 -1.24 21.41
N GLY A 164 1.94 -2.31 22.04
CA GLY A 164 1.24 -2.99 23.12
C GLY A 164 0.10 -3.87 22.58
N ARG A 165 -0.30 -4.88 23.34
CA ARG A 165 -1.24 -5.92 22.86
C ARG A 165 -2.59 -5.37 22.42
N GLU A 166 -3.16 -4.47 23.19
CA GLU A 166 -4.50 -3.94 22.98
C GLU A 166 -4.57 -3.11 21.69
N ARG A 167 -3.65 -2.16 21.52
CA ARG A 167 -3.59 -1.33 20.32
C ARG A 167 -3.13 -2.10 19.09
N ALA A 168 -2.22 -3.06 19.25
CA ALA A 168 -1.80 -3.90 18.14
C ALA A 168 -2.96 -4.66 17.49
N GLU A 169 -3.96 -5.07 18.28
CA GLU A 169 -5.16 -5.72 17.76
C GLU A 169 -5.98 -4.77 16.88
N SER A 170 -6.19 -3.52 17.30
CA SER A 170 -6.85 -2.49 16.49
C SER A 170 -6.10 -2.19 15.18
N VAL A 171 -4.78 -2.10 15.25
CA VAL A 171 -3.92 -1.92 14.04
C VAL A 171 -4.05 -3.11 13.09
N MET A 172 -4.02 -4.35 13.61
CA MET A 172 -4.16 -5.57 12.79
C MET A 172 -5.54 -5.66 12.14
N GLU A 173 -6.60 -5.31 12.88
CA GLU A 173 -7.96 -5.25 12.36
C GLU A 173 -8.07 -4.22 11.23
N ALA A 174 -7.55 -3.02 11.45
CA ALA A 174 -7.57 -1.95 10.45
C ALA A 174 -6.81 -2.31 9.16
N PHE A 175 -5.74 -3.11 9.24
CA PHE A 175 -5.07 -3.67 8.06
C PHE A 175 -5.91 -4.70 7.29
N GLY A 176 -6.99 -5.21 7.87
CA GLY A 176 -7.96 -6.07 7.20
C GLY A 176 -9.01 -5.29 6.40
N HIS A 177 -8.98 -3.96 6.41
CA HIS A 177 -9.90 -3.10 5.68
C HIS A 177 -9.12 -2.21 4.70
N ALA A 178 -9.37 -2.38 3.41
CA ALA A 178 -8.77 -1.49 2.42
C ALA A 178 -9.23 -0.04 2.68
N PRO A 179 -8.30 0.92 2.83
CA PRO A 179 -8.68 2.31 2.99
C PRO A 179 -9.42 2.78 1.73
N PRO A 180 -10.34 3.76 1.86
CA PRO A 180 -11.05 4.31 0.72
C PRO A 180 -10.07 4.88 -0.29
N VAL A 181 -10.43 4.82 -1.57
CA VAL A 181 -9.67 5.53 -2.61
C VAL A 181 -9.64 7.00 -2.24
N THR A 182 -8.43 7.55 -2.16
CA THR A 182 -8.24 8.98 -1.90
C THR A 182 -7.61 9.61 -3.14
N LEU A 183 -8.22 10.69 -3.59
CA LEU A 183 -7.78 11.49 -4.72
C LEU A 183 -7.09 12.75 -4.22
N ARG A 184 -5.95 13.09 -4.81
CA ARG A 184 -5.41 14.43 -4.72
C ARG A 184 -5.91 15.24 -5.91
N VAL A 185 -6.60 16.35 -5.63
CA VAL A 185 -7.04 17.28 -6.66
C VAL A 185 -5.85 18.07 -7.17
N ASN A 186 -5.73 18.18 -8.49
CA ASN A 186 -4.77 19.05 -9.15
C ASN A 186 -5.31 20.47 -9.21
N THR A 187 -4.97 21.28 -8.24
CA THR A 187 -5.44 22.66 -8.11
C THR A 187 -4.93 23.61 -9.21
N LEU A 188 -4.04 23.13 -10.10
CA LEU A 188 -3.68 23.83 -11.33
C LEU A 188 -4.77 23.75 -12.41
N LYS A 189 -5.70 22.77 -12.29
CA LYS A 189 -6.71 22.45 -13.31
C LYS A 189 -8.14 22.48 -12.80
N ALA A 190 -8.40 22.18 -11.54
CA ALA A 190 -9.73 22.11 -10.96
C ALA A 190 -9.71 22.48 -9.48
N SER A 191 -10.83 23.02 -8.96
CA SER A 191 -10.97 23.18 -7.51
C SER A 191 -11.45 21.87 -6.85
N PRO A 192 -11.16 21.65 -5.56
CA PRO A 192 -11.68 20.50 -4.83
C PRO A 192 -13.21 20.42 -4.84
N GLU A 193 -13.88 21.55 -4.74
CA GLU A 193 -15.36 21.66 -4.72
C GLU A 193 -15.95 21.25 -6.06
N GLN A 194 -15.37 21.75 -7.18
CA GLN A 194 -15.78 21.37 -8.53
C GLN A 194 -15.60 19.89 -8.75
N MET A 195 -14.42 19.34 -8.41
CA MET A 195 -14.16 17.92 -8.54
C MET A 195 -15.11 17.05 -7.71
N ALA A 196 -15.41 17.46 -6.48
CA ALA A 196 -16.36 16.74 -5.63
C ALA A 196 -17.77 16.75 -6.23
N SER A 197 -18.24 17.89 -6.76
CA SER A 197 -19.55 18.01 -7.43
C SER A 197 -19.64 17.10 -8.66
N GLU A 198 -18.65 17.15 -9.55
CA GLU A 198 -18.60 16.33 -10.76
C GLU A 198 -18.63 14.82 -10.44
N LEU A 199 -17.87 14.40 -9.42
CA LEU A 199 -17.86 12.99 -9.02
C LEU A 199 -19.18 12.56 -8.38
N CYS A 200 -19.84 13.45 -7.61
CA CYS A 200 -21.17 13.19 -7.05
C CYS A 200 -22.24 13.10 -8.16
N GLU A 201 -22.19 13.94 -9.20
CA GLU A 201 -23.08 13.88 -10.36
C GLU A 201 -22.92 12.55 -11.14
N LEU A 202 -21.69 12.00 -11.15
CA LEU A 202 -21.41 10.67 -11.71
C LEU A 202 -21.85 9.49 -10.80
N GLY A 203 -22.42 9.80 -9.62
CA GLY A 203 -22.96 8.79 -8.70
C GLY A 203 -21.97 8.25 -7.68
N TYR A 204 -20.78 8.81 -7.56
CA TYR A 204 -19.79 8.42 -6.54
C TYR A 204 -20.10 9.10 -5.20
N ARG A 205 -19.84 8.40 -4.10
CA ARG A 205 -19.81 8.99 -2.77
C ARG A 205 -18.47 9.68 -2.58
N VAL A 206 -18.49 10.99 -2.37
CA VAL A 206 -17.27 11.80 -2.21
C VAL A 206 -17.37 12.62 -0.93
N GLN A 207 -16.27 12.63 -0.18
CA GLN A 207 -16.13 13.43 1.03
C GLN A 207 -14.77 14.12 1.02
N ALA A 208 -14.75 15.43 1.24
CA ALA A 208 -13.50 16.13 1.49
C ALA A 208 -12.86 15.63 2.80
N SER A 209 -11.54 15.59 2.82
CA SER A 209 -10.82 15.23 4.04
C SER A 209 -10.83 16.39 5.03
N ASP A 210 -11.07 16.09 6.30
CA ASP A 210 -10.98 17.06 7.39
C ASP A 210 -9.54 17.55 7.63
N VAL A 211 -8.55 16.78 7.14
CA VAL A 211 -7.11 17.08 7.29
C VAL A 211 -6.60 17.96 6.17
N LEU A 212 -6.96 17.65 4.93
CA LEU A 212 -6.49 18.36 3.73
C LEU A 212 -7.65 18.62 2.77
N PRO A 213 -8.04 19.89 2.55
CA PRO A 213 -9.14 20.22 1.63
C PRO A 213 -8.94 19.74 0.20
N THR A 214 -7.69 19.56 -0.25
CA THR A 214 -7.34 19.06 -1.58
C THR A 214 -7.44 17.54 -1.71
N ALA A 215 -7.69 16.83 -0.61
CA ALA A 215 -7.86 15.38 -0.57
C ALA A 215 -9.35 15.01 -0.55
N LEU A 216 -9.79 14.24 -1.53
CA LEU A 216 -11.15 13.72 -1.63
C LEU A 216 -11.15 12.21 -1.36
N ARG A 217 -11.92 11.77 -0.36
CA ARG A 217 -12.20 10.36 -0.10
C ARG A 217 -13.37 9.93 -0.98
N ALA A 218 -13.16 8.91 -1.80
CA ALA A 218 -14.15 8.38 -2.74
C ALA A 218 -14.15 6.85 -2.69
N PRO A 219 -14.82 6.22 -1.70
CA PRO A 219 -14.73 4.78 -1.44
C PRO A 219 -15.20 3.92 -2.60
N ASP A 220 -16.14 4.41 -3.39
CA ASP A 220 -16.72 3.68 -4.51
C ASP A 220 -16.07 4.04 -5.86
N PHE A 221 -15.10 4.94 -5.86
CA PHE A 221 -14.50 5.45 -7.07
C PHE A 221 -13.68 4.37 -7.80
N ILE A 222 -13.92 4.26 -9.09
CA ILE A 222 -13.20 3.34 -9.97
C ILE A 222 -12.17 4.13 -10.78
N PRO A 223 -10.86 4.06 -10.44
CA PRO A 223 -9.83 4.84 -11.12
C PRO A 223 -9.69 4.50 -12.61
N SER A 224 -9.94 3.24 -12.97
CA SER A 224 -9.77 2.76 -14.35
C SER A 224 -10.78 3.40 -15.29
N GLY A 225 -10.27 4.14 -16.29
CA GLY A 225 -11.11 4.77 -17.29
C GLY A 225 -11.74 6.12 -16.87
N SER A 226 -11.45 6.63 -15.67
CA SER A 226 -11.95 7.94 -15.23
C SER A 226 -11.42 9.07 -16.11
N PRO A 227 -12.28 9.89 -16.73
CA PRO A 227 -11.87 11.07 -17.48
C PRO A 227 -11.06 12.06 -16.64
N GLN A 228 -11.48 12.30 -15.39
CA GLN A 228 -10.83 13.23 -14.48
C GLN A 228 -9.36 12.88 -14.22
N LEU A 229 -9.06 11.57 -14.10
CA LEU A 229 -7.69 11.10 -13.94
C LEU A 229 -6.90 11.16 -15.26
N GLN A 230 -7.55 10.85 -16.40
CA GLN A 230 -6.93 10.90 -17.73
C GLN A 230 -6.56 12.33 -18.13
N GLU A 231 -7.42 13.30 -17.83
CA GLU A 231 -7.22 14.72 -18.09
C GLU A 231 -6.29 15.40 -17.07
N GLY A 232 -5.92 14.66 -16.01
CA GLY A 232 -4.99 15.13 -14.99
C GLY A 232 -5.60 16.18 -14.06
N GLN A 233 -6.90 16.19 -13.87
CA GLN A 233 -7.59 17.05 -12.88
C GLN A 233 -7.39 16.52 -11.46
N ALA A 234 -7.13 15.20 -11.31
CA ALA A 234 -6.77 14.56 -10.06
C ALA A 234 -5.86 13.36 -10.31
N PHE A 235 -5.32 12.80 -9.24
CA PHE A 235 -4.65 11.48 -9.24
C PHE A 235 -4.86 10.76 -7.91
N VAL A 236 -4.75 9.43 -7.95
CA VAL A 236 -4.88 8.60 -6.74
C VAL A 236 -3.62 8.77 -5.90
N GLN A 237 -3.80 9.23 -4.66
CA GLN A 237 -2.72 9.35 -3.68
C GLN A 237 -3.29 9.15 -2.28
N ASP A 238 -2.66 8.28 -1.49
CA ASP A 238 -3.04 8.09 -0.09
C ASP A 238 -2.91 9.38 0.71
N LEU A 239 -3.80 9.57 1.69
CA LEU A 239 -3.83 10.78 2.52
C LEU A 239 -2.51 10.98 3.27
N ALA A 240 -1.87 9.91 3.76
CA ALA A 240 -0.57 10.01 4.44
C ALA A 240 0.52 10.56 3.52
N SER A 241 0.54 10.13 2.24
CA SER A 241 1.45 10.68 1.23
C SER A 241 1.14 12.14 0.90
N GLN A 242 -0.14 12.55 0.94
CA GLN A 242 -0.52 13.96 0.77
C GLN A 242 -0.06 14.80 1.97
N ILE A 243 -0.23 14.31 3.20
CA ILE A 243 0.27 14.95 4.42
C ILE A 243 1.80 15.14 4.34
N CYS A 244 2.54 14.14 3.88
CA CYS A 244 3.99 14.23 3.70
C CYS A 244 4.39 15.40 2.79
N VAL A 245 3.68 15.60 1.68
CA VAL A 245 3.89 16.75 0.77
C VAL A 245 3.61 18.08 1.46
N GLU A 246 2.56 18.17 2.26
CA GLU A 246 2.23 19.39 3.00
C GLU A 246 3.27 19.68 4.08
N VAL A 247 3.80 18.65 4.76
CA VAL A 247 4.88 18.76 5.76
C VAL A 247 6.18 19.25 5.12
N LEU A 248 6.52 18.82 3.89
CA LEU A 248 7.66 19.33 3.13
C LEU A 248 7.56 20.86 2.95
N GLY A 249 6.36 21.37 2.78
CA GLY A 249 6.07 22.80 2.82
C GLY A 249 6.68 23.61 1.69
N ALA A 250 6.92 22.99 0.52
CA ALA A 250 7.50 23.67 -0.63
C ALA A 250 6.66 24.87 -1.08
N GLN A 251 7.33 25.97 -1.46
CA GLN A 251 6.70 27.23 -1.87
C GLN A 251 6.96 27.50 -3.36
N PRO A 252 6.11 28.30 -4.02
CA PRO A 252 6.38 28.78 -5.38
C PRO A 252 7.76 29.46 -5.47
N GLY A 253 8.59 28.98 -6.36
CA GLY A 253 9.97 29.47 -6.57
C GLY A 253 11.06 28.64 -5.90
N ASP A 254 10.73 27.73 -4.99
CA ASP A 254 11.71 26.86 -4.33
C ASP A 254 12.44 25.95 -5.35
N CYS A 255 13.66 25.56 -5.00
CA CYS A 255 14.37 24.43 -5.57
C CYS A 255 14.16 23.24 -4.65
N VAL A 256 13.51 22.17 -5.17
CA VAL A 256 13.21 20.97 -4.42
C VAL A 256 13.97 19.77 -5.00
N ILE A 257 14.49 18.91 -4.14
CA ILE A 257 15.02 17.58 -4.53
C ILE A 257 14.12 16.50 -3.96
N ASP A 258 13.60 15.61 -4.83
CA ASP A 258 12.93 14.36 -4.45
C ASP A 258 13.88 13.21 -4.76
N ALA A 259 14.48 12.64 -3.73
CA ALA A 259 15.62 11.73 -3.86
C ALA A 259 15.24 10.29 -4.27
N CYS A 260 13.97 9.88 -4.08
CA CYS A 260 13.44 8.55 -4.40
C CYS A 260 12.03 8.68 -5.01
N ALA A 261 11.94 9.40 -6.13
CA ALA A 261 10.71 10.01 -6.61
C ALA A 261 9.66 9.02 -7.18
N CYS A 262 10.07 7.84 -7.68
CA CYS A 262 9.14 6.95 -8.38
C CYS A 262 8.06 6.35 -7.48
N PRO A 263 6.79 6.34 -7.95
CA PRO A 263 6.31 6.63 -9.31
C PRO A 263 5.94 8.11 -9.57
N GLY A 264 6.24 9.05 -8.67
CA GLY A 264 6.07 10.49 -8.90
C GLY A 264 4.96 11.16 -8.08
N SER A 265 4.14 10.42 -7.34
CA SER A 265 2.95 11.00 -6.71
C SER A 265 3.25 12.13 -5.71
N LYS A 266 4.34 12.03 -4.93
CA LYS A 266 4.78 13.10 -4.01
C LYS A 266 5.41 14.27 -4.78
N THR A 267 6.19 13.97 -5.81
CA THR A 267 6.78 14.96 -6.74
C THR A 267 5.68 15.81 -7.40
N PHE A 268 4.61 15.17 -7.92
CA PHE A 268 3.48 15.88 -8.51
C PHE A 268 2.74 16.74 -7.48
N GLY A 269 2.47 16.20 -6.31
CA GLY A 269 1.84 16.94 -5.23
C GLY A 269 2.66 18.16 -4.81
N THR A 270 3.98 18.04 -4.77
CA THR A 270 4.91 19.14 -4.49
C THR A 270 4.86 20.21 -5.59
N ALA A 271 4.89 19.81 -6.87
CA ALA A 271 4.78 20.76 -7.98
C ALA A 271 3.45 21.53 -7.99
N ILE A 272 2.33 20.85 -7.69
CA ILE A 272 1.02 21.47 -7.57
C ILE A 272 1.01 22.49 -6.42
N ARG A 273 1.55 22.14 -5.25
CA ARG A 273 1.70 23.02 -4.11
C ARG A 273 2.55 24.26 -4.46
N MET A 274 3.61 24.08 -5.22
CA MET A 274 4.47 25.16 -5.75
C MET A 274 3.80 25.98 -6.86
N GLN A 275 2.52 25.72 -7.19
CA GLN A 275 1.82 26.39 -8.29
C GLN A 275 2.56 26.29 -9.64
N ASN A 276 3.26 25.17 -9.86
CA ASN A 276 4.10 24.93 -11.03
C ASN A 276 5.14 26.04 -11.27
N LYS A 277 5.74 26.59 -10.18
CA LYS A 277 6.77 27.63 -10.21
C LYS A 277 7.96 27.22 -9.37
N GLY A 278 9.17 27.36 -9.93
CA GLY A 278 10.42 26.93 -9.30
C GLY A 278 11.06 25.77 -10.04
N LYS A 279 11.67 24.83 -9.30
CA LYS A 279 12.35 23.69 -9.89
C LYS A 279 12.25 22.47 -8.98
N ILE A 280 11.95 21.29 -9.54
CA ILE A 280 12.01 20.02 -8.84
C ILE A 280 12.99 19.09 -9.55
N LEU A 281 14.03 18.64 -8.83
CA LEU A 281 14.95 17.61 -9.28
C LEU A 281 14.46 16.26 -8.73
N ALA A 282 13.86 15.45 -9.60
CA ALA A 282 13.29 14.15 -9.24
C ALA A 282 14.24 13.03 -9.63
N TYR A 283 14.72 12.27 -8.64
CA TYR A 283 15.67 11.19 -8.83
C TYR A 283 15.09 9.84 -8.47
N ASP A 284 15.51 8.79 -9.18
CA ASP A 284 15.26 7.40 -8.80
C ASP A 284 16.40 6.51 -9.31
N LEU A 285 16.66 5.43 -8.57
CA LEU A 285 17.70 4.45 -8.93
C LEU A 285 17.35 3.67 -10.21
N HIS A 286 16.07 3.51 -10.52
CA HIS A 286 15.57 2.63 -11.58
C HIS A 286 15.19 3.42 -12.83
N LYS A 287 16.08 3.51 -13.81
CA LYS A 287 15.86 4.16 -15.11
C LYS A 287 14.54 3.78 -15.77
N SER A 288 14.18 2.48 -15.72
CA SER A 288 12.95 1.97 -16.33
C SER A 288 11.65 2.53 -15.74
N LYS A 289 11.72 3.18 -14.58
CA LYS A 289 10.55 3.78 -13.91
C LYS A 289 10.43 5.29 -14.13
N LEU A 290 11.47 5.95 -14.64
CA LEU A 290 11.50 7.41 -14.79
C LEU A 290 10.40 7.91 -15.75
N SER A 291 10.09 7.14 -16.79
CA SER A 291 8.99 7.43 -17.70
C SER A 291 7.61 7.56 -17.03
N LEU A 292 7.42 6.98 -15.84
CA LEU A 292 6.19 7.12 -15.06
C LEU A 292 6.07 8.56 -14.53
N ILE A 293 7.20 9.15 -14.10
CA ILE A 293 7.23 10.54 -13.61
C ILE A 293 7.01 11.48 -14.79
N GLU A 294 7.72 11.28 -15.90
CA GLU A 294 7.60 12.13 -17.11
C GLU A 294 6.18 12.13 -17.67
N SER A 295 5.60 10.94 -17.87
CA SER A 295 4.23 10.81 -18.36
C SER A 295 3.17 11.34 -17.39
N GLY A 296 3.38 11.16 -16.08
CA GLY A 296 2.52 11.72 -15.03
C GLY A 296 2.57 13.24 -15.00
N ALA A 297 3.76 13.85 -15.06
CA ALA A 297 3.94 15.31 -15.12
C ALA A 297 3.26 15.91 -16.35
N ALA A 298 3.48 15.32 -17.53
CA ALA A 298 2.84 15.78 -18.78
C ALA A 298 1.31 15.72 -18.67
N ARG A 299 0.74 14.62 -18.17
CA ARG A 299 -0.70 14.46 -17.97
C ARG A 299 -1.28 15.48 -17.01
N LEU A 300 -0.56 15.81 -15.94
CA LEU A 300 -0.97 16.79 -14.93
C LEU A 300 -0.73 18.25 -15.35
N GLY A 301 0.00 18.50 -16.45
CA GLY A 301 0.35 19.84 -16.90
C GLY A 301 1.45 20.49 -16.06
N ILE A 302 2.41 19.68 -15.59
CA ILE A 302 3.53 20.11 -14.76
C ILE A 302 4.80 20.13 -15.61
N ASP A 303 5.56 21.23 -15.59
CA ASP A 303 6.75 21.45 -16.40
C ASP A 303 8.02 21.80 -15.62
N ILE A 304 7.93 21.95 -14.28
CA ILE A 304 9.07 22.30 -13.41
C ILE A 304 9.87 21.07 -12.91
N ILE A 305 9.53 19.86 -13.37
CA ILE A 305 10.16 18.61 -12.91
C ILE A 305 11.24 18.18 -13.89
N GLU A 306 12.48 18.09 -13.42
CA GLU A 306 13.60 17.45 -14.11
C GLU A 306 13.83 16.04 -13.56
N VAL A 307 13.71 15.02 -14.42
CA VAL A 307 13.83 13.61 -14.02
C VAL A 307 15.20 13.05 -14.43
N ARG A 308 15.91 12.42 -13.50
CA ARG A 308 17.20 11.78 -13.78
C ARG A 308 17.39 10.49 -12.99
N GLU A 309 18.09 9.52 -13.61
CA GLU A 309 18.57 8.32 -12.90
C GLU A 309 19.67 8.71 -11.91
N ARG A 310 19.50 8.28 -10.64
CA ARG A 310 20.49 8.53 -9.60
C ARG A 310 20.33 7.57 -8.42
N ASP A 311 21.47 7.11 -7.91
CA ASP A 311 21.52 6.48 -6.60
C ASP A 311 21.57 7.58 -5.52
N ALA A 312 20.54 7.66 -4.70
CA ALA A 312 20.44 8.67 -3.63
C ALA A 312 21.51 8.53 -2.55
N ARG A 313 22.27 7.43 -2.52
CA ARG A 313 23.42 7.23 -1.62
C ARG A 313 24.70 7.86 -2.17
N SER A 314 24.73 8.18 -3.46
CA SER A 314 25.93 8.69 -4.15
C SER A 314 26.00 10.21 -4.07
N HIS A 315 27.11 10.72 -3.54
CA HIS A 315 27.34 12.16 -3.41
C HIS A 315 27.53 12.85 -4.78
N ASP A 316 26.89 14.03 -4.91
CA ASP A 316 27.10 14.92 -6.05
C ASP A 316 27.46 16.33 -5.52
N PRO A 317 28.69 16.78 -5.78
CA PRO A 317 29.13 18.12 -5.34
C PRO A 317 28.31 19.27 -5.95
N GLU A 318 27.77 19.09 -7.15
CA GLU A 318 26.97 20.12 -7.84
C GLU A 318 25.61 20.37 -7.17
N LEU A 319 25.13 19.43 -6.35
CA LEU A 319 23.87 19.56 -5.62
C LEU A 319 24.06 20.11 -4.20
N ARG A 320 25.31 20.40 -3.78
CA ARG A 320 25.56 20.86 -2.42
C ARG A 320 24.85 22.20 -2.16
N GLU A 321 23.99 22.20 -1.15
CA GLU A 321 23.31 23.38 -0.63
C GLU A 321 22.52 24.19 -1.67
N ILE A 322 21.95 23.48 -2.69
CA ILE A 322 21.12 24.11 -3.72
C ILE A 322 19.64 24.06 -3.42
N ALA A 323 19.19 23.14 -2.56
CA ALA A 323 17.79 22.85 -2.36
C ALA A 323 17.21 23.61 -1.14
N ASP A 324 16.10 24.27 -1.33
CA ASP A 324 15.29 24.84 -0.26
C ASP A 324 14.57 23.72 0.51
N ARG A 325 14.20 22.64 -0.19
CA ARG A 325 13.51 21.48 0.34
C ARG A 325 14.10 20.19 -0.24
N VAL A 326 14.26 19.18 0.61
CA VAL A 326 14.65 17.83 0.17
C VAL A 326 13.67 16.83 0.72
N LEU A 327 13.14 15.98 -0.15
CA LEU A 327 12.28 14.85 0.21
C LEU A 327 13.07 13.54 0.07
N CYS A 328 13.14 12.78 1.15
CA CYS A 328 13.66 11.44 1.21
C CYS A 328 12.53 10.45 1.54
N ASP A 329 11.67 10.15 0.52
CA ASP A 329 10.68 9.07 0.61
C ASP A 329 11.35 7.75 0.27
N VAL A 330 12.05 7.20 1.25
CA VAL A 330 13.05 6.15 1.04
C VAL A 330 12.44 4.77 0.80
N PRO A 331 13.14 3.87 0.07
CA PRO A 331 12.73 2.48 -0.02
C PRO A 331 12.67 1.86 1.38
N CYS A 332 11.56 1.19 1.70
CA CYS A 332 11.29 0.63 3.00
C CYS A 332 10.65 -0.76 2.91
N SER A 333 10.46 -1.42 4.05
CA SER A 333 9.85 -2.75 4.12
C SER A 333 8.39 -2.79 3.63
N GLY A 334 7.67 -1.67 3.76
CA GLY A 334 6.29 -1.53 3.32
C GLY A 334 5.25 -2.09 4.30
N PHE A 335 5.62 -2.40 5.54
CA PHE A 335 4.67 -2.95 6.52
C PHE A 335 3.59 -1.95 7.00
N GLY A 336 3.52 -0.78 6.43
CA GLY A 336 2.41 0.16 6.61
C GLY A 336 1.30 0.03 5.56
N VAL A 337 1.56 -0.61 4.42
CA VAL A 337 0.59 -0.68 3.30
C VAL A 337 -0.03 -2.07 3.12
N LEU A 338 -0.15 -2.85 4.19
CA LEU A 338 -0.65 -4.23 4.19
C LEU A 338 -2.07 -4.36 3.63
N ALA A 339 -2.91 -3.35 3.81
CA ALA A 339 -4.27 -3.34 3.28
C ALA A 339 -4.32 -3.21 1.74
N LYS A 340 -3.35 -2.51 1.14
CA LYS A 340 -3.24 -2.31 -0.32
C LYS A 340 -2.35 -3.34 -1.01
N LYS A 341 -1.38 -3.89 -0.28
CA LYS A 341 -0.41 -4.88 -0.76
C LYS A 341 -0.36 -6.08 0.19
N PRO A 342 -1.39 -6.93 0.15
CA PRO A 342 -1.55 -8.01 1.14
C PRO A 342 -0.42 -9.03 1.10
N GLU A 343 0.32 -9.18 0.01
CA GLU A 343 1.48 -10.06 -0.08
C GLU A 343 2.64 -9.65 0.83
N ILE A 344 2.73 -8.36 1.22
CA ILE A 344 3.80 -7.86 2.09
C ILE A 344 3.73 -8.53 3.47
N ARG A 345 2.54 -8.88 3.96
CA ARG A 345 2.35 -9.53 5.28
C ARG A 345 3.09 -10.88 5.40
N TYR A 346 3.42 -11.50 4.27
CA TYR A 346 4.10 -12.80 4.22
C TYR A 346 5.61 -12.70 3.91
N LYS A 347 6.18 -11.48 3.85
CA LYS A 347 7.62 -11.29 3.78
C LYS A 347 8.28 -11.74 5.09
N ASP A 348 9.48 -12.30 4.97
CA ASP A 348 10.30 -12.52 6.14
C ASP A 348 10.72 -11.17 6.75
N LEU A 349 10.56 -11.04 8.06
CA LEU A 349 10.97 -9.80 8.76
C LEU A 349 12.48 -9.56 8.65
N SER A 350 13.28 -10.61 8.47
CA SER A 350 14.73 -10.51 8.26
C SER A 350 15.11 -9.86 6.94
N ASP A 351 14.25 -9.93 5.92
CA ASP A 351 14.49 -9.26 4.63
C ASP A 351 14.56 -7.73 4.77
N ALA A 352 13.97 -7.18 5.83
CA ALA A 352 14.00 -5.76 6.13
C ALA A 352 15.25 -5.31 6.92
N ALA A 353 16.07 -6.24 7.42
CA ALA A 353 17.17 -5.94 8.35
C ALA A 353 18.24 -4.97 7.79
N ALA A 354 18.46 -5.00 6.47
CA ALA A 354 19.44 -4.11 5.82
C ALA A 354 18.87 -2.73 5.44
N LEU A 355 17.55 -2.55 5.48
CA LEU A 355 16.90 -1.32 5.03
C LEU A 355 17.26 -0.08 5.87
N PRO A 356 17.31 -0.15 7.21
CA PRO A 356 17.68 1.01 8.02
C PRO A 356 19.04 1.61 7.64
N ASP A 357 20.04 0.79 7.32
CA ASP A 357 21.37 1.29 6.93
C ASP A 357 21.36 1.92 5.53
N ILE A 358 20.60 1.35 4.60
CA ILE A 358 20.40 1.93 3.26
C ILE A 358 19.70 3.29 3.37
N GLN A 359 18.65 3.37 4.18
CA GLN A 359 17.85 4.57 4.42
C GLN A 359 18.70 5.66 5.09
N LEU A 360 19.49 5.29 6.09
CA LEU A 360 20.41 6.20 6.74
C LEU A 360 21.47 6.75 5.77
N ALA A 361 22.03 5.91 4.91
CA ALA A 361 22.99 6.35 3.89
C ALA A 361 22.38 7.34 2.90
N ILE A 362 21.10 7.15 2.51
CA ILE A 362 20.36 8.11 1.68
C ILE A 362 20.22 9.43 2.43
N LEU A 363 19.75 9.39 3.67
CA LEU A 363 19.53 10.59 4.50
C LEU A 363 20.82 11.38 4.72
N GLN A 364 21.93 10.69 5.05
CA GLN A 364 23.26 11.27 5.24
C GLN A 364 23.87 11.88 3.96
N ASN A 365 23.50 11.37 2.79
CA ASN A 365 23.91 11.98 1.54
C ASN A 365 23.04 13.19 1.19
N CYS A 366 21.73 13.03 1.26
CA CYS A 366 20.77 14.05 0.82
C CYS A 366 20.76 15.30 1.72
N CYS A 367 21.11 15.17 3.01
CA CYS A 367 21.21 16.30 3.92
C CYS A 367 22.20 17.38 3.43
N ARG A 368 23.23 16.98 2.67
CA ARG A 368 24.25 17.90 2.10
C ARG A 368 23.70 18.82 1.02
N TYR A 369 22.54 18.48 0.47
CA TYR A 369 21.89 19.25 -0.61
C TYR A 369 21.01 20.37 -0.06
N VAL A 370 20.68 20.31 1.23
CA VAL A 370 19.81 21.29 1.91
C VAL A 370 20.58 22.58 2.19
N LYS A 371 20.03 23.73 1.77
CA LYS A 371 20.50 25.05 2.15
C LYS A 371 20.38 25.28 3.65
N ASP A 372 21.14 26.22 4.19
CA ASP A 372 20.91 26.71 5.55
C ASP A 372 19.51 27.30 5.67
N GLY A 373 18.78 26.95 6.71
CA GLY A 373 17.35 27.25 6.89
C GLY A 373 16.41 26.38 6.05
N GLY A 374 16.93 25.50 5.21
CA GLY A 374 16.15 24.58 4.38
C GLY A 374 15.57 23.40 5.17
N VAL A 375 14.62 22.71 4.57
CA VAL A 375 13.89 21.57 5.17
C VAL A 375 14.27 20.26 4.51
N LEU A 376 14.48 19.25 5.34
CA LEU A 376 14.64 17.85 4.95
C LEU A 376 13.49 17.05 5.53
N VAL A 377 12.68 16.42 4.66
CA VAL A 377 11.63 15.48 5.08
C VAL A 377 12.08 14.07 4.79
N TYR A 378 12.06 13.24 5.81
CA TYR A 378 12.27 11.81 5.73
C TYR A 378 10.93 11.09 5.86
N SER A 379 10.61 10.15 4.99
CA SER A 379 9.35 9.40 5.05
C SER A 379 9.51 7.95 4.62
N THR A 380 8.65 7.10 5.20
CA THR A 380 8.56 5.67 4.87
C THR A 380 7.10 5.22 4.88
N CYS A 381 6.78 4.18 4.10
CA CYS A 381 5.49 3.49 4.18
C CYS A 381 5.56 2.23 5.09
N THR A 382 6.28 2.33 6.20
CA THR A 382 6.35 1.30 7.22
C THR A 382 6.06 1.90 8.60
N ILE A 383 5.67 1.04 9.54
CA ILE A 383 5.39 1.40 10.94
C ILE A 383 6.45 0.85 11.89
N PHE A 384 7.59 0.40 11.38
CA PHE A 384 8.65 -0.19 12.18
C PHE A 384 9.62 0.88 12.69
N PRO A 385 9.79 1.01 14.03
CA PRO A 385 10.65 2.04 14.61
C PRO A 385 12.13 2.00 14.14
N GLU A 386 12.62 0.82 13.76
CA GLU A 386 13.99 0.65 13.26
C GLU A 386 14.25 1.40 11.96
N GLU A 387 13.21 1.49 11.10
CA GLU A 387 13.27 2.23 9.84
C GLU A 387 12.86 3.70 10.01
N ASN A 388 12.26 4.06 11.14
CA ASN A 388 11.60 5.33 11.41
C ASN A 388 12.36 6.15 12.49
N GLU A 389 11.81 6.22 13.70
CA GLU A 389 12.31 7.07 14.78
C GLU A 389 13.77 6.76 15.15
N GLN A 390 14.14 5.47 15.16
CA GLN A 390 15.52 5.07 15.48
C GLN A 390 16.50 5.51 14.40
N ASN A 391 16.08 5.48 13.14
CA ASN A 391 16.91 5.92 12.03
C ASN A 391 17.09 7.45 12.04
N VAL A 392 16.03 8.20 12.34
CA VAL A 392 16.11 9.66 12.53
C VAL A 392 17.01 10.00 13.71
N ALA A 393 16.91 9.28 14.83
CA ALA A 393 17.80 9.48 15.99
C ALA A 393 19.27 9.23 15.64
N ARG A 394 19.59 8.17 14.88
CA ARG A 394 20.95 7.88 14.38
C ARG A 394 21.48 9.02 13.49
N PHE A 395 20.62 9.55 12.63
CA PHE A 395 20.99 10.69 11.78
C PHE A 395 21.30 11.93 12.61
N LEU A 396 20.40 12.34 13.49
CA LEU A 396 20.57 13.55 14.32
C LEU A 396 21.80 13.47 15.23
N ALA A 397 22.17 12.28 15.72
CA ALA A 397 23.37 12.08 16.51
C ALA A 397 24.69 12.42 15.75
N SER A 398 24.66 12.31 14.41
CA SER A 398 25.82 12.60 13.55
C SER A 398 25.72 13.92 12.78
N HIS A 399 24.56 14.58 12.81
CA HIS A 399 24.30 15.83 12.10
C HIS A 399 23.66 16.90 13.02
N PRO A 400 24.47 17.48 13.94
CA PRO A 400 23.97 18.46 14.92
C PRO A 400 23.46 19.76 14.28
N GLU A 401 23.78 20.01 13.01
CA GLU A 401 23.27 21.12 12.21
C GLU A 401 21.79 20.97 11.87
N PHE A 402 21.20 19.77 12.01
CA PHE A 402 19.77 19.56 11.82
C PHE A 402 19.05 19.52 13.16
N ALA A 403 17.84 20.09 13.17
CA ALA A 403 16.92 19.99 14.31
C ALA A 403 15.54 19.51 13.84
N PRO A 404 14.86 18.66 14.61
CA PRO A 404 13.48 18.31 14.34
C PRO A 404 12.59 19.54 14.55
N GLU A 405 11.57 19.69 13.70
CA GLU A 405 10.59 20.77 13.78
C GLU A 405 9.18 20.22 13.78
N ASP A 406 8.42 20.53 14.85
CA ASP A 406 7.05 20.08 14.97
C ASP A 406 6.13 20.73 13.92
N PHE A 407 5.14 19.98 13.51
CA PHE A 407 4.11 20.41 12.55
C PHE A 407 2.73 19.93 12.95
N SER A 408 1.71 20.62 12.45
CA SER A 408 0.30 20.27 12.66
C SER A 408 -0.49 20.50 11.37
N LEU A 409 -1.36 19.56 11.02
CA LEU A 409 -2.23 19.61 9.86
C LEU A 409 -3.59 19.00 10.20
N GLY A 410 -4.67 19.77 10.08
CA GLY A 410 -6.04 19.27 10.31
C GLY A 410 -6.25 18.56 11.65
N GLY A 411 -5.60 19.03 12.71
CA GLY A 411 -5.67 18.39 14.03
C GLY A 411 -4.70 17.24 14.28
N ILE A 412 -3.98 16.77 13.26
CA ILE A 412 -2.91 15.78 13.40
C ILE A 412 -1.63 16.53 13.76
N CYS A 413 -1.01 16.20 14.89
CA CYS A 413 0.19 16.86 15.41
C CYS A 413 1.37 15.89 15.48
N SER A 414 2.56 16.37 15.10
CA SER A 414 3.83 15.67 15.34
C SER A 414 4.33 15.88 16.77
N THR A 415 5.26 15.05 17.19
CA THR A 415 6.00 15.23 18.44
C THR A 415 7.49 15.05 18.17
N GLY A 416 8.28 16.07 18.51
CA GLY A 416 9.72 16.07 18.20
C GLY A 416 10.00 16.00 16.70
N GLY A 417 9.18 16.68 15.88
CA GLY A 417 9.28 16.69 14.42
C GLY A 417 8.89 15.38 13.73
N MET A 418 8.36 14.39 14.45
CA MET A 418 8.06 13.05 13.94
C MET A 418 6.59 12.69 14.12
N LEU A 419 6.05 11.95 13.15
CA LEU A 419 4.66 11.48 13.15
C LEU A 419 4.60 10.09 12.53
N THR A 420 4.03 9.13 13.26
CA THR A 420 3.64 7.82 12.74
C THR A 420 2.13 7.77 12.56
N LEU A 421 1.68 7.70 11.32
CA LEU A 421 0.28 7.48 10.96
C LEU A 421 -0.01 5.98 10.97
N THR A 422 -1.17 5.60 11.51
CA THR A 422 -1.64 4.21 11.53
C THR A 422 -3.08 4.14 11.02
N PRO A 423 -3.49 3.02 10.41
CA PRO A 423 -4.82 2.94 9.79
C PRO A 423 -5.97 2.98 10.82
N ASP A 424 -5.76 2.51 12.04
CA ASP A 424 -6.74 2.53 13.14
C ASP A 424 -7.04 3.95 13.62
N ASP A 425 -6.02 4.80 13.77
CA ASP A 425 -6.17 6.16 14.31
C ASP A 425 -6.51 7.20 13.23
N HIS A 426 -6.00 7.00 12.02
CA HIS A 426 -6.00 8.06 11.00
C HIS A 426 -6.78 7.70 9.73
N GLY A 427 -7.16 6.43 9.56
CA GLY A 427 -7.85 5.94 8.35
C GLY A 427 -7.01 6.11 7.09
N THR A 428 -5.68 6.00 7.22
CA THR A 428 -4.68 6.09 6.14
C THR A 428 -3.88 4.81 6.05
N ASP A 429 -2.94 4.70 5.10
CA ASP A 429 -1.88 3.71 5.21
C ASP A 429 -1.03 3.98 6.47
N GLY A 430 -0.35 2.93 6.96
CA GLY A 430 0.71 3.10 7.95
C GLY A 430 1.89 3.85 7.31
N PHE A 431 2.27 4.98 7.89
CA PHE A 431 3.24 5.88 7.28
C PHE A 431 4.00 6.67 8.34
N PHE A 432 5.27 6.95 8.08
CA PHE A 432 6.10 7.77 8.96
C PHE A 432 6.60 9.02 8.24
N ILE A 433 6.63 10.13 8.97
CA ILE A 433 7.13 11.43 8.49
C ILE A 433 8.01 12.05 9.58
N ALA A 434 9.21 12.48 9.21
CA ALA A 434 10.04 13.32 10.05
C ALA A 434 10.40 14.60 9.29
N LYS A 435 10.21 15.75 9.94
CA LYS A 435 10.58 17.07 9.45
C LYS A 435 11.82 17.58 10.19
N LEU A 436 12.88 17.84 9.44
CA LEU A 436 14.16 18.29 9.95
C LEU A 436 14.51 19.62 9.27
N VAL A 437 15.00 20.57 10.05
CA VAL A 437 15.43 21.90 9.55
C VAL A 437 16.93 22.03 9.76
N LYS A 438 17.64 22.44 8.71
CA LYS A 438 19.06 22.77 8.81
C LYS A 438 19.23 24.13 9.46
N ARG A 439 19.95 24.19 10.57
CA ARG A 439 20.24 25.44 11.27
C ARG A 439 21.19 26.30 10.41
N ALA A 440 20.97 27.61 10.44
CA ALA A 440 21.82 28.58 9.77
C ALA A 440 23.17 28.74 10.49
#